data_cd110b825848844334f37936d9670818
#
_entry.id   cd110b825848844334f37936d9670818
#
_cell.length_a   1.000
_cell.length_b   1.000
_cell.length_c   1.000
_cell.angle_alpha   90.00
_cell.angle_beta   90.00
_cell.angle_gamma   90.00
#
_symmetry.space_group_name_H-M   'P 1'
#
loop_
_entity.id
_entity.type
_entity.pdbx_description
1 polymer ?
#
loop_
_entity_poly.entity_id
_entity_poly.type
_entity_poly.pdbx_seq_one_letter_code
_entity_poly.pdbx_strand_id
1 'polypeptide(L)'
;MEHVGKCSPGEDRKERNMTQLQLAEILHISDKTVSKWERGQGCPDISLLVDLSRVLGVDMEKLLSGRLEANEERGGNMKKLNFYVCPECGNVITAMTEAGISCCGKKLQPLEAVKAPDEERLLVENIENDYYISSDHPMLKEHYISFVALLTGDTLTLEKQYPEWDLQVRIPGRTHGKLIWYCTEHGLFYQLV
;
A
#
# COMPACT_ATOMS: atom_id res chain seq x y z
N MET A 1 -29.44 6.86 30.19
CA MET A 1 -29.40 5.57 29.48
C MET A 1 -28.44 5.76 28.31
N GLU A 2 -27.18 5.46 28.56
CA GLU A 2 -26.12 5.61 27.57
C GLU A 2 -26.29 4.56 26.47
N HIS A 3 -26.28 4.99 25.22
CA HIS A 3 -26.29 4.12 24.06
C HIS A 3 -24.99 3.29 24.06
N VAL A 4 -25.09 2.04 24.44
CA VAL A 4 -24.06 1.03 24.18
C VAL A 4 -23.80 1.03 22.67
N GLY A 5 -22.57 1.34 22.27
CA GLY A 5 -22.17 1.47 20.88
C GLY A 5 -22.60 0.27 20.04
N LYS A 6 -23.25 0.51 18.91
CA LYS A 6 -23.65 -0.54 17.97
C LYS A 6 -22.40 -1.09 17.30
N CYS A 7 -22.05 -2.31 17.62
CA CYS A 7 -21.02 -3.05 16.89
C CYS A 7 -21.60 -3.42 15.51
N SER A 8 -21.22 -2.70 14.47
CA SER A 8 -21.76 -2.93 13.12
C SER A 8 -20.62 -3.12 12.09
N PRO A 9 -20.20 -4.33 11.80
CA PRO A 9 -19.12 -4.64 10.85
C PRO A 9 -19.49 -4.42 9.37
N GLY A 10 -20.66 -3.85 9.09
CA GLY A 10 -21.21 -3.81 7.74
C GLY A 10 -20.54 -2.81 6.79
N GLU A 11 -20.03 -1.68 7.31
CA GLU A 11 -19.35 -0.68 6.50
C GLU A 11 -17.96 -1.18 6.07
N ASP A 12 -17.17 -1.68 7.01
CA ASP A 12 -15.83 -2.21 6.75
C ASP A 12 -15.85 -3.40 5.79
N ARG A 13 -16.85 -4.29 5.91
CA ARG A 13 -17.03 -5.38 4.97
C ARG A 13 -17.29 -4.89 3.55
N LYS A 14 -18.13 -3.85 3.39
CA LYS A 14 -18.45 -3.26 2.08
C LYS A 14 -17.25 -2.58 1.46
N GLU A 15 -16.44 -1.87 2.23
CA GLU A 15 -15.20 -1.26 1.77
C GLU A 15 -14.21 -2.29 1.20
N ARG A 16 -14.26 -3.51 1.73
CA ARG A 16 -13.47 -4.65 1.22
C ARG A 16 -14.15 -5.44 0.11
N ASN A 17 -15.29 -4.97 -0.41
CA ASN A 17 -16.08 -5.66 -1.44
C ASN A 17 -16.44 -7.11 -1.08
N MET A 18 -16.58 -7.41 0.20
CA MET A 18 -16.96 -8.74 0.68
C MET A 18 -18.48 -8.86 0.83
N THR A 19 -19.04 -10.03 0.53
CA THR A 19 -20.44 -10.36 0.85
C THR A 19 -20.59 -10.82 2.29
N GLN A 20 -21.80 -10.76 2.84
CA GLN A 20 -22.09 -11.32 4.19
C GLN A 20 -21.76 -12.81 4.25
N LEU A 21 -22.00 -13.54 3.17
CA LEU A 21 -21.68 -14.97 3.05
C LEU A 21 -20.18 -15.21 3.12
N GLN A 22 -19.37 -14.46 2.37
CA GLN A 22 -17.91 -14.59 2.40
C GLN A 22 -17.33 -14.32 3.79
N LEU A 23 -17.80 -13.27 4.47
CA LEU A 23 -17.38 -12.99 5.85
C LEU A 23 -17.79 -14.12 6.81
N ALA A 24 -18.99 -14.66 6.64
CA ALA A 24 -19.50 -15.76 7.44
C ALA A 24 -18.68 -17.05 7.25
N GLU A 25 -18.30 -17.37 6.01
CA GLU A 25 -17.44 -18.52 5.69
C GLU A 25 -16.06 -18.41 6.34
N ILE A 26 -15.43 -17.24 6.28
CA ILE A 26 -14.12 -17.02 6.90
C ILE A 26 -14.17 -17.15 8.42
N LEU A 27 -15.25 -16.66 9.04
CA LEU A 27 -15.43 -16.72 10.48
C LEU A 27 -16.08 -18.04 10.97
N HIS A 28 -16.39 -18.96 10.07
CA HIS A 28 -17.06 -20.24 10.35
C HIS A 28 -18.40 -20.08 11.10
N ILE A 29 -19.19 -19.06 10.70
CA ILE A 29 -20.52 -18.75 11.26
C ILE A 29 -21.57 -18.68 10.16
N SER A 30 -22.84 -18.44 10.54
CA SER A 30 -23.90 -18.26 9.54
C SER A 30 -23.97 -16.83 9.00
N ASP A 31 -24.34 -16.67 7.74
CA ASP A 31 -24.63 -15.38 7.09
C ASP A 31 -25.72 -14.60 7.85
N LYS A 32 -26.70 -15.30 8.44
CA LYS A 32 -27.74 -14.72 9.29
C LYS A 32 -27.16 -14.07 10.56
N THR A 33 -26.07 -14.62 11.09
CA THR A 33 -25.36 -14.05 12.25
C THR A 33 -24.70 -12.72 11.87
N VAL A 34 -24.00 -12.67 10.75
CA VAL A 34 -23.39 -11.44 10.22
C VAL A 34 -24.48 -10.39 9.97
N SER A 35 -25.57 -10.79 9.33
CA SER A 35 -26.72 -9.91 9.07
C SER A 35 -27.36 -9.34 10.35
N LYS A 36 -27.40 -10.11 11.43
CA LYS A 36 -27.89 -9.61 12.74
C LYS A 36 -26.97 -8.54 13.33
N TRP A 37 -25.66 -8.76 13.25
CA TRP A 37 -24.67 -7.78 13.73
C TRP A 37 -24.78 -6.46 12.97
N GLU A 38 -24.87 -6.54 11.64
CA GLU A 38 -24.99 -5.35 10.78
C GLU A 38 -26.28 -4.56 11.03
N ARG A 39 -27.35 -5.22 11.45
CA ARG A 39 -28.61 -4.59 11.85
C ARG A 39 -28.63 -4.12 13.31
N GLY A 40 -27.55 -4.32 14.05
CA GLY A 40 -27.47 -3.97 15.48
C GLY A 40 -28.33 -4.86 16.38
N GLN A 41 -28.68 -6.08 15.93
CA GLN A 41 -29.49 -7.06 16.66
C GLN A 41 -28.64 -8.05 17.46
N GLY A 42 -27.39 -7.73 17.72
CA GLY A 42 -26.43 -8.51 18.47
C GLY A 42 -25.02 -8.04 18.18
N CYS A 43 -24.07 -8.49 19.00
CA CYS A 43 -22.63 -8.23 18.80
C CYS A 43 -21.90 -9.56 18.61
N PRO A 44 -20.74 -9.55 17.93
CA PRO A 44 -19.85 -10.70 17.87
C PRO A 44 -19.42 -11.14 19.27
N ASP A 45 -19.26 -12.44 19.44
CA ASP A 45 -18.62 -12.99 20.63
C ASP A 45 -17.16 -12.55 20.71
N ILE A 46 -16.65 -12.40 21.93
CA ILE A 46 -15.27 -11.92 22.16
C ILE A 46 -14.23 -12.83 21.51
N SER A 47 -14.53 -14.12 21.38
CA SER A 47 -13.68 -15.11 20.71
C SER A 47 -13.54 -14.87 19.21
N LEU A 48 -14.53 -14.23 18.58
CA LEU A 48 -14.53 -13.91 17.13
C LEU A 48 -13.97 -12.54 16.83
N LEU A 49 -13.75 -11.68 17.84
CA LEU A 49 -13.28 -10.31 17.63
C LEU A 49 -11.88 -10.26 17.03
N VAL A 50 -11.00 -11.18 17.38
CA VAL A 50 -9.62 -11.27 16.84
C VAL A 50 -9.66 -11.56 15.34
N ASP A 51 -10.46 -12.55 14.94
CA ASP A 51 -10.57 -12.94 13.54
C ASP A 51 -11.32 -11.88 12.73
N LEU A 52 -12.35 -11.28 13.32
CA LEU A 52 -13.09 -10.17 12.72
C LEU A 52 -12.16 -8.96 12.49
N SER A 53 -11.34 -8.60 13.47
CA SER A 53 -10.34 -7.55 13.39
C SER A 53 -9.35 -7.80 12.24
N ARG A 54 -8.85 -9.04 12.12
CA ARG A 54 -7.92 -9.43 11.03
C ARG A 54 -8.58 -9.35 9.65
N VAL A 55 -9.78 -9.91 9.53
CA VAL A 55 -10.49 -9.98 8.25
C VAL A 55 -10.94 -8.61 7.79
N LEU A 56 -11.44 -7.78 8.69
CA LEU A 56 -11.91 -6.43 8.40
C LEU A 56 -10.79 -5.38 8.48
N GLY A 57 -9.59 -5.73 9.02
CA GLY A 57 -8.48 -4.79 9.22
C GLY A 57 -8.84 -3.62 10.12
N VAL A 58 -9.72 -3.85 11.09
CA VAL A 58 -10.19 -2.86 12.06
C VAL A 58 -9.56 -3.16 13.41
N ASP A 59 -9.17 -2.13 14.13
CA ASP A 59 -8.65 -2.28 15.49
C ASP A 59 -9.69 -2.86 16.44
N MET A 60 -9.28 -3.81 17.31
CA MET A 60 -10.17 -4.49 18.24
C MET A 60 -10.83 -3.52 19.24
N GLU A 61 -10.11 -2.48 19.67
CA GLU A 61 -10.64 -1.47 20.58
C GLU A 61 -11.77 -0.67 19.91
N LYS A 62 -11.63 -0.39 18.61
CA LYS A 62 -12.67 0.27 17.80
C LYS A 62 -13.89 -0.60 17.59
N LEU A 63 -13.70 -1.90 17.34
CA LEU A 63 -14.81 -2.87 17.28
C LEU A 63 -15.61 -2.92 18.60
N LEU A 64 -14.93 -2.86 19.74
CA LEU A 64 -15.55 -2.87 21.07
C LEU A 64 -16.23 -1.55 21.42
N SER A 65 -15.64 -0.42 21.03
CA SER A 65 -16.18 0.92 21.34
C SER A 65 -17.35 1.33 20.44
N GLY A 66 -17.60 0.57 19.36
CA GLY A 66 -18.61 0.92 18.35
C GLY A 66 -18.28 2.17 17.53
N ARG A 67 -17.07 2.69 17.62
CA ARG A 67 -16.54 3.74 16.77
C ARG A 67 -15.78 3.10 15.64
N LEU A 68 -16.49 2.81 14.57
CA LEU A 68 -15.92 2.32 13.32
C LEU A 68 -15.41 3.50 12.48
N GLU A 69 -14.51 4.28 13.01
CA GLU A 69 -13.66 5.12 12.17
C GLU A 69 -12.63 4.19 11.54
N ALA A 70 -12.50 4.25 10.21
CA ALA A 70 -11.43 3.55 9.51
C ALA A 70 -10.13 3.75 10.26
N ASN A 71 -9.37 2.68 10.46
CA ASN A 71 -8.12 2.74 11.19
C ASN A 71 -7.31 3.92 10.65
N GLU A 72 -7.26 5.03 11.39
CA GLU A 72 -6.17 5.98 11.24
C GLU A 72 -4.93 5.21 11.64
N GLU A 73 -4.29 4.63 10.64
CA GLU A 73 -3.16 3.72 10.76
C GLU A 73 -2.01 4.43 11.46
N ARG A 74 -1.95 4.32 12.79
CA ARG A 74 -0.78 4.72 13.59
C ARG A 74 0.37 3.71 13.47
N GLY A 75 0.20 2.68 12.65
CA GLY A 75 1.25 1.77 12.24
C GLY A 75 1.42 1.88 10.74
N GLY A 76 2.59 2.30 10.27
CA GLY A 76 2.86 2.56 8.86
C GLY A 76 2.33 1.45 7.94
N ASN A 77 1.56 1.84 6.96
CA ASN A 77 1.02 0.95 5.95
C ASN A 77 1.91 1.01 4.73
N MET A 78 2.54 -0.12 4.36
CA MET A 78 3.38 -0.21 3.17
C MET A 78 2.65 0.22 1.89
N LYS A 79 1.33 0.05 1.80
CA LYS A 79 0.53 0.51 0.64
C LYS A 79 0.49 2.02 0.50
N LYS A 80 0.72 2.77 1.59
CA LYS A 80 0.76 4.23 1.66
C LYS A 80 2.19 4.77 1.82
N LEU A 81 3.19 4.00 1.44
CA LEU A 81 4.58 4.41 1.53
C LEU A 81 4.83 5.68 0.73
N ASN A 82 5.32 6.70 1.40
CA ASN A 82 5.71 7.97 0.79
C ASN A 82 7.18 7.94 0.39
N PHE A 83 7.47 8.49 -0.77
CA PHE A 83 8.83 8.66 -1.28
C PHE A 83 9.18 10.15 -1.26
N TYR A 84 10.40 10.45 -0.85
CA TYR A 84 10.98 11.78 -0.85
C TYR A 84 12.32 11.72 -1.56
N VAL A 85 12.57 12.62 -2.50
CA VAL A 85 13.84 12.74 -3.20
C VAL A 85 14.41 14.13 -2.97
N CYS A 86 15.65 14.20 -2.53
CA CYS A 86 16.34 15.49 -2.37
C CYS A 86 16.82 15.99 -3.75
N PRO A 87 16.40 17.19 -4.18
CA PRO A 87 16.82 17.72 -5.47
C PRO A 87 18.30 18.11 -5.53
N GLU A 88 18.96 18.29 -4.36
CA GLU A 88 20.38 18.68 -4.31
C GLU A 88 21.34 17.49 -4.37
N CYS A 89 21.03 16.41 -3.63
CA CYS A 89 21.96 15.29 -3.50
C CYS A 89 21.39 13.95 -4.03
N GLY A 90 20.16 13.94 -4.54
CA GLY A 90 19.51 12.73 -5.04
C GLY A 90 19.23 11.67 -3.95
N ASN A 91 19.28 12.04 -2.67
CA ASN A 91 18.98 11.11 -1.58
C ASN A 91 17.52 10.70 -1.62
N VAL A 92 17.26 9.41 -1.54
CA VAL A 92 15.91 8.82 -1.51
C VAL A 92 15.57 8.44 -0.08
N ILE A 93 14.46 8.94 0.42
CA ILE A 93 13.97 8.66 1.76
C ILE A 93 12.55 8.14 1.64
N THR A 94 12.21 7.11 2.40
CA THR A 94 10.86 6.56 2.44
C THR A 94 10.27 6.69 3.84
N ALA A 95 8.97 6.94 3.93
CA ALA A 95 8.26 7.01 5.19
C ALA A 95 6.89 6.33 5.07
N MET A 96 6.52 5.54 6.06
CA MET A 96 5.24 4.82 6.09
C MET A 96 4.05 5.71 6.48
N THR A 97 4.34 6.90 6.98
CA THR A 97 3.35 7.93 7.34
C THR A 97 3.84 9.28 6.86
N GLU A 98 3.00 10.32 6.92
CA GLU A 98 3.47 11.68 6.72
C GLU A 98 4.56 12.04 7.75
N ALA A 99 5.68 12.51 7.27
CA ALA A 99 6.83 12.88 8.10
C ALA A 99 7.41 14.22 7.68
N GLY A 100 7.81 15.01 8.66
CA GLY A 100 8.56 16.24 8.42
C GLY A 100 10.02 15.92 8.10
N ILE A 101 10.35 15.74 6.83
CA ILE A 101 11.68 15.35 6.37
C ILE A 101 12.42 16.56 5.80
N SER A 102 13.71 16.68 6.14
CA SER A 102 14.61 17.69 5.56
C SER A 102 15.91 17.05 5.11
N CYS A 103 16.43 17.49 3.96
CA CYS A 103 17.72 17.08 3.43
C CYS A 103 18.40 18.28 2.77
N CYS A 104 19.74 18.39 2.91
CA CYS A 104 20.52 19.50 2.38
C CYS A 104 19.97 20.90 2.74
N GLY A 105 19.40 21.04 3.96
CA GLY A 105 18.82 22.29 4.45
C GLY A 105 17.46 22.66 3.89
N LYS A 106 16.87 21.80 3.04
CA LYS A 106 15.54 22.00 2.46
C LYS A 106 14.53 21.01 3.04
N LYS A 107 13.30 21.49 3.33
CA LYS A 107 12.18 20.62 3.68
C LYS A 107 11.71 19.90 2.42
N LEU A 108 11.65 18.58 2.49
CA LEU A 108 11.16 17.75 1.39
C LEU A 108 9.65 17.56 1.49
N GLN A 109 8.99 17.51 0.34
CA GLN A 109 7.60 17.12 0.22
C GLN A 109 7.51 15.67 -0.26
N PRO A 110 6.49 14.91 0.16
CA PRO A 110 6.26 13.59 -0.39
C PRO A 110 5.96 13.68 -1.89
N LEU A 111 6.53 12.77 -2.66
CA LEU A 111 6.26 12.67 -4.09
C LEU A 111 4.92 11.96 -4.31
N GLU A 112 4.11 12.49 -5.19
CA GLU A 112 2.88 11.85 -5.64
C GLU A 112 3.19 10.87 -6.77
N ALA A 113 2.89 9.59 -6.55
CA ALA A 113 3.09 8.56 -7.56
C ALA A 113 1.93 8.55 -8.55
N VAL A 114 2.22 8.79 -9.82
CA VAL A 114 1.25 8.78 -10.92
C VAL A 114 1.28 7.43 -11.63
N LYS A 115 0.10 6.93 -12.06
CA LYS A 115 0.06 5.72 -12.89
C LYS A 115 0.75 6.02 -14.22
N ALA A 116 1.73 5.20 -14.56
CA ALA A 116 2.50 5.39 -15.78
C ALA A 116 1.61 5.33 -17.03
N PRO A 117 1.65 6.35 -17.91
CA PRO A 117 1.10 6.23 -19.26
C PRO A 117 1.90 5.18 -20.04
N ASP A 118 1.34 4.70 -21.15
CA ASP A 118 1.92 3.57 -21.88
C ASP A 118 3.35 3.86 -22.39
N GLU A 119 3.66 5.11 -22.70
CA GLU A 119 4.98 5.56 -23.18
C GLU A 119 6.06 5.55 -22.10
N GLU A 120 5.66 5.66 -20.83
CA GLU A 120 6.58 5.72 -19.68
C GLU A 120 6.70 4.36 -18.96
N ARG A 121 5.95 3.35 -19.41
CA ARG A 121 5.95 2.04 -18.74
C ARG A 121 7.28 1.32 -18.91
N LEU A 122 7.74 0.72 -17.83
CA LEU A 122 8.88 -0.18 -17.87
C LEU A 122 8.47 -1.54 -18.45
N LEU A 123 9.34 -2.13 -19.26
CA LEU A 123 9.18 -3.51 -19.71
C LEU A 123 9.51 -4.44 -18.53
N VAL A 124 8.61 -5.39 -18.27
CA VAL A 124 8.78 -6.36 -17.19
C VAL A 124 8.65 -7.76 -17.74
N GLU A 125 9.70 -8.52 -17.66
CA GLU A 125 9.75 -9.92 -18.05
C GLU A 125 9.89 -10.80 -16.81
N ASN A 126 9.14 -11.91 -16.76
CA ASN A 126 9.31 -12.92 -15.72
C ASN A 126 10.36 -13.93 -16.16
N ILE A 127 11.50 -13.95 -15.48
CA ILE A 127 12.57 -14.91 -15.71
C ILE A 127 12.77 -15.73 -14.44
N GLU A 128 12.44 -17.04 -14.51
CA GLU A 128 12.43 -17.94 -13.37
C GLU A 128 11.44 -17.46 -12.26
N ASN A 129 11.94 -16.88 -11.17
CA ASN A 129 11.15 -16.32 -10.08
C ASN A 129 11.45 -14.83 -9.86
N ASP A 130 12.03 -14.17 -10.85
CA ASP A 130 12.45 -12.77 -10.76
C ASP A 130 11.79 -11.94 -11.86
N TYR A 131 11.55 -10.67 -11.55
CA TYR A 131 11.22 -9.65 -12.54
C TYR A 131 12.52 -9.10 -13.13
N TYR A 132 12.68 -9.24 -14.43
CA TYR A 132 13.67 -8.53 -15.20
C TYR A 132 13.02 -7.26 -15.77
N ILE A 133 13.53 -6.11 -15.40
CA ILE A 133 12.95 -4.81 -15.68
C ILE A 133 13.92 -4.04 -16.57
N SER A 134 13.44 -3.57 -17.70
CA SER A 134 14.21 -2.76 -18.64
C SER A 134 13.38 -1.60 -19.19
N SER A 135 14.04 -0.66 -19.84
CA SER A 135 13.40 0.49 -20.47
C SER A 135 14.29 1.08 -21.56
N ASP A 136 13.67 1.67 -22.58
CA ASP A 136 14.33 2.50 -23.60
C ASP A 136 14.48 3.96 -23.14
N HIS A 137 14.28 4.24 -21.84
CA HIS A 137 14.44 5.58 -21.27
C HIS A 137 15.84 6.14 -21.52
N PRO A 138 15.97 7.42 -21.93
CA PRO A 138 17.25 8.00 -22.35
C PRO A 138 18.20 8.32 -21.19
N MET A 139 18.56 7.46 -20.37
CA MET A 139 19.39 7.54 -19.15
C MET A 139 20.54 8.56 -19.21
N LEU A 140 20.23 9.85 -19.52
CA LEU A 140 21.17 10.95 -19.64
C LEU A 140 21.59 11.48 -18.27
N LYS A 141 22.67 12.28 -18.17
CA LYS A 141 23.19 12.82 -16.89
C LYS A 141 22.16 13.58 -16.07
N GLU A 142 21.30 14.36 -16.71
CA GLU A 142 20.30 15.20 -16.06
C GLU A 142 18.90 14.58 -16.14
N HIS A 143 18.66 13.69 -17.10
CA HIS A 143 17.39 13.01 -17.34
C HIS A 143 17.55 11.49 -17.29
N TYR A 144 17.29 10.90 -16.14
CA TYR A 144 17.45 9.46 -15.92
C TYR A 144 16.50 8.94 -14.84
N ILE A 145 16.24 7.65 -14.86
CA ILE A 145 15.55 6.97 -13.78
C ILE A 145 16.56 6.74 -12.65
N SER A 146 16.34 7.37 -11.50
CA SER A 146 17.30 7.34 -10.40
C SER A 146 17.13 6.16 -9.45
N PHE A 147 15.96 5.56 -9.43
CA PHE A 147 15.69 4.28 -8.75
C PHE A 147 14.49 3.56 -9.35
N VAL A 148 14.49 2.25 -9.17
CA VAL A 148 13.34 1.36 -9.40
C VAL A 148 13.05 0.63 -8.10
N ALA A 149 11.79 0.52 -7.72
CA ALA A 149 11.40 -0.15 -6.49
C ALA A 149 10.17 -1.05 -6.70
N LEU A 150 10.18 -2.22 -6.10
CA LEU A 150 9.03 -3.10 -6.00
C LEU A 150 8.44 -3.03 -4.60
N LEU A 151 7.22 -2.56 -4.51
CA LEU A 151 6.43 -2.50 -3.29
C LEU A 151 5.40 -3.62 -3.29
N THR A 152 5.53 -4.54 -2.36
CA THR A 152 4.56 -5.62 -2.10
C THR A 152 3.72 -5.29 -0.86
N GLY A 153 3.01 -6.28 -0.29
CA GLY A 153 2.19 -6.04 0.90
C GLY A 153 2.98 -5.62 2.13
N ASP A 154 4.21 -6.11 2.27
CA ASP A 154 5.03 -5.98 3.48
C ASP A 154 6.52 -5.68 3.21
N THR A 155 6.93 -5.64 1.94
CA THR A 155 8.33 -5.45 1.54
C THR A 155 8.49 -4.33 0.53
N LEU A 156 9.58 -3.60 0.64
CA LEU A 156 10.09 -2.67 -0.36
C LEU A 156 11.50 -3.13 -0.78
N THR A 157 11.65 -3.49 -2.05
CA THR A 157 12.96 -3.69 -2.66
C THR A 157 13.25 -2.50 -3.55
N LEU A 158 14.35 -1.79 -3.31
CA LEU A 158 14.72 -0.58 -4.04
C LEU A 158 16.13 -0.75 -4.62
N GLU A 159 16.22 -0.54 -5.93
CA GLU A 159 17.47 -0.59 -6.69
C GLU A 159 17.81 0.81 -7.22
N LYS A 160 18.93 1.35 -6.76
CA LYS A 160 19.47 2.64 -7.21
C LYS A 160 19.97 2.51 -8.64
N GLN A 161 19.60 3.48 -9.49
CA GLN A 161 20.07 3.58 -10.86
C GLN A 161 20.97 4.81 -11.04
N TYR A 162 21.79 4.78 -12.09
CA TYR A 162 22.77 5.83 -12.40
C TYR A 162 22.62 6.28 -13.85
N PRO A 163 22.92 7.57 -14.15
CA PRO A 163 22.90 8.04 -15.53
C PRO A 163 23.97 7.35 -16.39
N GLU A 164 23.78 7.38 -17.68
CA GLU A 164 24.67 6.81 -18.71
C GLU A 164 24.81 5.27 -18.67
N TRP A 165 23.93 4.59 -17.88
CA TRP A 165 23.83 3.14 -17.83
C TRP A 165 22.44 2.71 -18.27
N ASP A 166 22.36 1.69 -19.13
CA ASP A 166 21.06 1.13 -19.52
C ASP A 166 20.29 0.66 -18.31
N LEU A 167 18.98 0.92 -18.29
CA LEU A 167 18.12 0.44 -17.23
C LEU A 167 17.92 -1.07 -17.36
N GLN A 168 18.59 -1.82 -16.51
CA GLN A 168 18.46 -3.28 -16.40
C GLN A 168 18.47 -3.66 -14.93
N VAL A 169 17.31 -4.03 -14.38
CA VAL A 169 17.13 -4.31 -12.96
C VAL A 169 16.54 -5.70 -12.80
N ARG A 170 17.07 -6.48 -11.87
CA ARG A 170 16.54 -7.79 -11.52
C ARG A 170 16.08 -7.80 -10.06
N ILE A 171 14.76 -7.93 -9.84
CA ILE A 171 14.15 -7.94 -8.52
C ILE A 171 13.43 -9.27 -8.31
N PRO A 172 13.57 -9.92 -7.12
CA PRO A 172 12.80 -11.12 -6.81
C PRO A 172 11.29 -10.89 -6.96
N GLY A 173 10.67 -11.58 -7.92
CA GLY A 173 9.28 -11.38 -8.37
C GLY A 173 8.30 -12.40 -7.81
N ARG A 174 8.46 -12.81 -6.54
CA ARG A 174 7.65 -13.89 -5.94
C ARG A 174 6.20 -13.54 -5.69
N THR A 175 5.82 -12.27 -5.72
CA THR A 175 4.47 -11.79 -5.41
C THR A 175 4.12 -10.58 -6.26
N HIS A 176 2.84 -10.46 -6.61
CA HIS A 176 2.33 -9.26 -7.26
C HIS A 176 2.57 -8.01 -6.41
N GLY A 177 2.86 -6.90 -7.07
CA GLY A 177 3.20 -5.67 -6.39
C GLY A 177 2.99 -4.43 -7.25
N LYS A 178 3.39 -3.31 -6.67
CA LYS A 178 3.47 -2.03 -7.35
C LYS A 178 4.93 -1.75 -7.70
N LEU A 179 5.27 -1.78 -8.98
CA LEU A 179 6.55 -1.33 -9.47
C LEU A 179 6.52 0.19 -9.52
N ILE A 180 7.49 0.84 -8.88
CA ILE A 180 7.59 2.29 -8.72
C ILE A 180 8.96 2.72 -9.22
N TRP A 181 9.05 3.82 -9.95
CA TRP A 181 10.32 4.40 -10.36
C TRP A 181 10.25 5.92 -10.39
N TYR A 182 11.39 6.54 -10.24
CA TYR A 182 11.50 7.99 -10.25
C TYR A 182 12.45 8.45 -11.35
N CYS A 183 11.90 9.21 -12.30
CA CYS A 183 12.65 9.95 -13.29
C CYS A 183 12.95 11.35 -12.76
N THR A 184 14.16 11.82 -12.94
CA THR A 184 14.60 13.16 -12.48
C THR A 184 13.84 14.30 -13.12
N GLU A 185 13.29 14.11 -14.31
CA GLU A 185 12.52 15.12 -15.06
C GLU A 185 11.00 14.90 -14.97
N HIS A 186 10.55 13.64 -15.09
CA HIS A 186 9.12 13.32 -15.18
C HIS A 186 8.45 13.00 -13.82
N GLY A 187 9.25 12.78 -12.75
CA GLY A 187 8.74 12.50 -11.42
C GLY A 187 8.54 11.02 -11.10
N LEU A 188 7.61 10.73 -10.19
CA LEU A 188 7.39 9.40 -9.64
C LEU A 188 6.24 8.69 -10.36
N PHE A 189 6.53 7.54 -10.97
CA PHE A 189 5.54 6.71 -11.63
C PHE A 189 5.35 5.37 -10.95
N TYR A 190 4.21 4.72 -11.26
CA TYR A 190 3.99 3.33 -10.89
C TYR A 190 3.22 2.54 -11.96
N GLN A 191 3.43 1.23 -11.95
CA GLN A 191 2.62 0.22 -12.66
C GLN A 191 2.41 -1.01 -11.77
N LEU A 192 1.38 -1.80 -12.05
CA LEU A 192 1.14 -3.07 -11.36
C LEU A 192 1.85 -4.21 -12.11
N VAL A 193 2.43 -5.13 -11.37
CA VAL A 193 3.13 -6.33 -11.85
C VAL A 193 2.67 -7.57 -11.10
#